data_b260fb5d121ac7f2d7b1323e92070e65
#
_entry.id   b260fb5d121ac7f2d7b1323e92070e65
#
_cell.length_a   1.000
_cell.length_b   1.000
_cell.length_c   1.000
_cell.angle_alpha   90.00
_cell.angle_beta   90.00
_cell.angle_gamma   90.00
#
_symmetry.space_group_name_H-M   'P 1'
#
loop_
_entity.id
_entity.type
_entity.pdbx_description
1 polymer ?
#
loop_
_entity_poly.entity_id
_entity_poly.type
_entity_poly.pdbx_seq_one_letter_code
_entity_poly.pdbx_strand_id
1 'polypeptide(L)'
;HSLMVLGAYEGKQLVGLIRAVGDGETILFIQDLLVLPEYQRRGIGKQLIEALLARFPEVRQRVLLTDDDPKTRNFYKAAGFVESQQVGVIAFYHDEH
;
A
#
# COMPACT_ATOMS: atom_id res chain seq x y z
N HIS A 1 5.03 -8.20 15.64
CA HIS A 1 4.83 -7.72 14.29
C HIS A 1 6.13 -7.56 13.56
N SER A 2 6.04 -7.74 12.26
CA SER A 2 7.20 -7.72 11.40
C SER A 2 7.07 -6.62 10.37
N LEU A 3 8.22 -6.07 9.99
CA LEU A 3 8.31 -5.14 8.87
C LEU A 3 8.54 -5.96 7.60
N MET A 4 7.74 -5.68 6.58
CA MET A 4 7.83 -6.34 5.28
C MET A 4 8.14 -5.30 4.22
N VAL A 5 9.13 -5.60 3.37
CA VAL A 5 9.57 -4.69 2.32
C VAL A 5 9.72 -5.47 1.02
N LEU A 6 9.10 -4.97 -0.04
CA LEU A 6 9.30 -5.48 -1.39
C LEU A 6 9.80 -4.37 -2.28
N GLY A 7 10.75 -4.69 -3.13
CA GLY A 7 11.30 -3.73 -4.07
C GLY A 7 11.04 -4.15 -5.51
N ALA A 8 10.85 -3.16 -6.37
CA ALA A 8 10.77 -3.36 -7.81
C ALA A 8 12.05 -2.83 -8.43
N TYR A 9 12.64 -3.62 -9.32
CA TYR A 9 13.92 -3.28 -9.94
C TYR A 9 13.81 -3.27 -11.44
N GLU A 10 14.55 -2.38 -12.05
CA GLU A 10 14.85 -2.44 -13.48
C GLU A 10 16.36 -2.61 -13.60
N GLY A 11 16.79 -3.80 -14.03
CA GLY A 11 18.20 -4.15 -13.97
C GLY A 11 18.66 -4.15 -12.52
N LYS A 12 19.63 -3.29 -12.21
CA LYS A 12 20.16 -3.15 -10.86
C LYS A 12 19.62 -1.93 -10.12
N GLN A 13 18.73 -1.17 -10.77
CA GLN A 13 18.20 0.05 -10.17
C GLN A 13 16.89 -0.23 -9.45
N LEU A 14 16.79 0.19 -8.20
CA LEU A 14 15.55 0.14 -7.45
C LEU A 14 14.63 1.25 -7.95
N VAL A 15 13.49 0.89 -8.52
CA VAL A 15 12.55 1.85 -9.09
C VAL A 15 11.26 1.98 -8.31
N GLY A 16 10.99 1.07 -7.40
CA GLY A 16 9.79 1.14 -6.57
C GLY A 16 9.96 0.34 -5.31
N LEU A 17 9.13 0.65 -4.31
CA LEU A 17 9.24 0.04 -2.99
C LEU A 17 7.87 0.07 -2.33
N ILE A 18 7.49 -1.04 -1.70
CA ILE A 18 6.34 -1.06 -0.80
C ILE A 18 6.80 -1.56 0.56
N ARG A 19 6.29 -0.93 1.61
CA ARG A 19 6.66 -1.25 2.98
C ARG A 19 5.40 -1.38 3.82
N ALA A 20 5.33 -2.46 4.59
CA ALA A 20 4.15 -2.74 5.40
C ALA A 20 4.55 -3.35 6.73
N VAL A 21 3.69 -3.19 7.72
CA VAL A 21 3.85 -3.80 9.04
C VAL A 21 2.58 -4.55 9.39
N GLY A 22 2.70 -5.60 10.16
CA GLY A 22 1.55 -6.37 10.58
C GLY A 22 1.95 -7.69 11.21
N ASP A 23 0.94 -8.46 11.62
CA ASP A 23 1.16 -9.79 12.19
C ASP A 23 1.19 -10.89 11.12
N GLY A 24 0.89 -10.55 9.88
CA GLY A 24 0.88 -11.51 8.79
C GLY A 24 -0.37 -12.37 8.72
N GLU A 25 -1.28 -12.24 9.67
CA GLU A 25 -2.47 -13.09 9.77
C GLU A 25 -3.77 -12.30 9.79
N THR A 26 -3.86 -11.27 10.62
CA THR A 26 -5.14 -10.56 10.81
C THR A 26 -5.14 -9.18 10.19
N ILE A 27 -4.05 -8.45 10.27
CA ILE A 27 -3.99 -7.09 9.77
C ILE A 27 -2.64 -6.83 9.09
N LEU A 28 -2.70 -6.07 8.01
CA LEU A 28 -1.54 -5.59 7.30
C LEU A 28 -1.72 -4.09 7.08
N PHE A 29 -0.80 -3.30 7.61
CA PHE A 29 -0.80 -1.86 7.42
C PHE A 29 0.27 -1.50 6.40
N ILE A 30 -0.16 -0.99 5.25
CA ILE A 30 0.77 -0.54 4.21
C ILE A 30 1.24 0.86 4.61
N GLN A 31 2.51 0.95 4.95
CA GLN A 31 3.09 2.16 5.48
C GLN A 31 3.58 3.10 4.39
N ASP A 32 4.23 2.55 3.37
CA ASP A 32 4.76 3.33 2.27
C ASP A 32 4.62 2.59 0.95
N LEU A 33 4.31 3.34 -0.09
CA LEU A 33 4.38 2.87 -1.47
C LEU A 33 5.03 3.98 -2.27
N LEU A 34 6.22 3.71 -2.78
CA LEU A 34 7.03 4.69 -3.48
C LEU A 34 7.42 4.15 -4.84
N VAL A 35 7.30 5.00 -5.86
CA VAL A 35 7.75 4.68 -7.23
C VAL A 35 8.44 5.92 -7.76
N LEU A 36 9.62 5.72 -8.36
CA LEU A 36 10.36 6.84 -8.95
C LEU A 36 9.50 7.55 -10.00
N PRO A 37 9.56 8.89 -10.09
CA PRO A 37 8.69 9.62 -11.01
C PRO A 37 8.75 9.14 -12.46
N GLU A 38 9.94 8.76 -12.95
CA GLU A 38 10.12 8.29 -14.32
C GLU A 38 9.43 6.94 -14.57
N TYR A 39 9.11 6.22 -13.51
CA TYR A 39 8.52 4.88 -13.60
C TYR A 39 7.07 4.83 -13.18
N GLN A 40 6.49 5.97 -12.84
CA GLN A 40 5.08 6.04 -12.51
C GLN A 40 4.24 5.82 -13.76
N ARG A 41 2.99 5.38 -13.58
CA ARG A 41 2.03 5.08 -14.65
C ARG A 41 2.43 3.87 -15.50
N ARG A 42 3.34 3.04 -15.02
CA ARG A 42 3.72 1.79 -15.68
C ARG A 42 3.16 0.57 -14.97
N GLY A 43 2.29 0.77 -13.97
CA GLY A 43 1.70 -0.33 -13.23
C GLY A 43 2.59 -0.91 -12.14
N ILE A 44 3.74 -0.30 -11.84
CA ILE A 44 4.67 -0.82 -10.85
C ILE A 44 4.06 -0.78 -9.46
N GLY A 45 3.40 0.34 -9.10
CA GLY A 45 2.74 0.45 -7.79
C GLY A 45 1.68 -0.62 -7.58
N LYS A 46 0.85 -0.86 -8.59
CA LYS A 46 -0.17 -1.90 -8.53
C LYS A 46 0.44 -3.28 -8.40
N GLN A 47 1.51 -3.55 -9.14
CA GLN A 47 2.22 -4.83 -9.06
C GLN A 47 2.82 -5.05 -7.68
N LEU A 48 3.37 -4.00 -7.07
CA LEU A 48 3.91 -4.09 -5.72
C LEU A 48 2.82 -4.44 -4.71
N ILE A 49 1.66 -3.78 -4.80
CA ILE A 49 0.53 -4.09 -3.93
C ILE A 49 0.10 -5.54 -4.13
N GLU A 50 -0.06 -5.97 -5.36
CA GLU A 50 -0.50 -7.33 -5.65
C GLU A 50 0.50 -8.37 -5.14
N ALA A 51 1.78 -8.10 -5.31
CA ALA A 51 2.83 -9.02 -4.84
C ALA A 51 2.83 -9.09 -3.30
N LEU A 52 2.63 -7.96 -2.63
CA LEU A 52 2.57 -7.94 -1.18
C LEU A 52 1.36 -8.72 -0.68
N LEU A 53 0.19 -8.47 -1.24
CA LEU A 53 -1.04 -9.13 -0.79
C LEU A 53 -1.00 -10.64 -1.07
N ALA A 54 -0.34 -11.05 -2.16
CA ALA A 54 -0.21 -12.45 -2.49
C ALA A 54 0.63 -13.23 -1.47
N ARG A 55 1.51 -12.54 -0.75
CA ARG A 55 2.32 -13.17 0.31
C ARG A 55 1.54 -13.40 1.59
N PHE A 56 0.42 -12.69 1.76
CA PHE A 56 -0.38 -12.75 2.99
C PHE A 56 -1.85 -12.95 2.66
N PRO A 57 -2.19 -14.07 2.01
CA PRO A 57 -3.57 -14.28 1.53
C PRO A 57 -4.59 -14.40 2.65
N GLU A 58 -4.16 -14.72 3.87
CA GLU A 58 -5.07 -14.91 4.98
C GLU A 58 -5.27 -13.68 5.84
N VAL A 59 -4.59 -12.58 5.51
CA VAL A 59 -4.77 -11.33 6.24
C VAL A 59 -6.17 -10.81 5.98
N ARG A 60 -6.91 -10.55 7.05
CA ARG A 60 -8.30 -10.12 6.97
C ARG A 60 -8.45 -8.65 6.60
N GLN A 61 -7.59 -7.81 7.15
CA GLN A 61 -7.68 -6.37 6.94
C GLN A 61 -6.39 -5.84 6.38
N ARG A 62 -6.53 -5.05 5.33
CA ARG A 62 -5.41 -4.37 4.68
C ARG A 62 -5.73 -2.89 4.71
N VAL A 63 -4.92 -2.14 5.45
CA VAL A 63 -5.20 -0.75 5.77
C VAL A 63 -4.05 0.13 5.27
N LEU A 64 -4.39 1.30 4.76
CA LEU A 64 -3.39 2.31 4.47
C LEU A 64 -3.98 3.69 4.73
N LEU A 65 -3.10 4.66 4.96
CA LEU A 65 -3.46 6.06 5.03
C LEU A 65 -2.77 6.77 3.89
N THR A 66 -3.47 7.70 3.27
CA THR A 66 -2.91 8.44 2.16
C THR A 66 -3.46 9.86 2.16
N ASP A 67 -2.81 10.72 1.40
CA ASP A 67 -3.28 12.09 1.23
C ASP A 67 -4.63 12.11 0.53
N ASP A 68 -5.44 13.09 0.88
CA ASP A 68 -6.76 13.28 0.27
C ASP A 68 -6.60 13.99 -1.08
N ASP A 69 -6.22 13.20 -2.07
CA ASP A 69 -5.92 13.66 -3.41
C ASP A 69 -6.67 12.76 -4.40
N PRO A 70 -7.46 13.33 -5.33
CA PRO A 70 -8.28 12.51 -6.23
C PRO A 70 -7.48 11.48 -7.03
N LYS A 71 -6.28 11.82 -7.46
CA LYS A 71 -5.43 10.92 -8.22
C LYS A 71 -5.01 9.71 -7.39
N THR A 72 -4.60 9.95 -6.15
CA THR A 72 -4.19 8.90 -5.23
C THR A 72 -5.38 8.04 -4.83
N ARG A 73 -6.52 8.66 -4.55
CA ARG A 73 -7.75 7.92 -4.21
C ARG A 73 -8.14 6.99 -5.35
N ASN A 74 -8.11 7.47 -6.59
CA ASN A 74 -8.45 6.65 -7.75
C ASN A 74 -7.48 5.51 -7.95
N PHE A 75 -6.19 5.75 -7.67
CA PHE A 75 -5.19 4.70 -7.76
C PHE A 75 -5.52 3.54 -6.83
N TYR A 76 -5.82 3.83 -5.56
CA TYR A 76 -6.11 2.77 -4.60
C TYR A 76 -7.46 2.10 -4.86
N LYS A 77 -8.45 2.84 -5.34
CA LYS A 77 -9.72 2.22 -5.74
C LYS A 77 -9.51 1.23 -6.88
N ALA A 78 -8.69 1.57 -7.85
CA ALA A 78 -8.37 0.68 -8.96
C ALA A 78 -7.61 -0.56 -8.49
N ALA A 79 -6.87 -0.45 -7.39
CA ALA A 79 -6.15 -1.57 -6.80
C ALA A 79 -7.02 -2.44 -5.89
N GLY A 80 -8.31 -2.12 -5.75
CA GLY A 80 -9.25 -2.92 -4.99
C GLY A 80 -9.54 -2.43 -3.58
N PHE A 81 -9.02 -1.26 -3.21
CA PHE A 81 -9.31 -0.68 -1.91
C PHE A 81 -10.58 0.17 -1.96
N VAL A 82 -11.25 0.27 -0.82
CA VAL A 82 -12.40 1.16 -0.68
C VAL A 82 -12.09 2.17 0.43
N GLU A 83 -12.69 3.35 0.32
CA GLU A 83 -12.57 4.33 1.40
C GLU A 83 -13.29 3.80 2.63
N SER A 84 -12.65 3.96 3.79
CA SER A 84 -13.15 3.35 5.02
C SER A 84 -14.58 3.77 5.35
N GLN A 85 -14.95 5.00 5.03
CA GLN A 85 -16.29 5.52 5.30
C GLN A 85 -17.37 4.76 4.55
N GLN A 86 -17.06 4.22 3.39
CA GLN A 86 -18.04 3.50 2.57
C GLN A 86 -18.41 2.15 3.15
N VAL A 87 -17.59 1.62 4.04
CA VAL A 87 -17.84 0.34 4.70
C VAL A 87 -18.05 0.50 6.20
N GLY A 88 -18.37 1.73 6.64
CA GLY A 88 -18.71 1.98 8.04
C GLY A 88 -17.52 2.05 8.98
N VAL A 89 -16.32 2.27 8.44
CA VAL A 89 -15.10 2.34 9.23
C VAL A 89 -14.51 3.74 9.08
N ILE A 90 -14.02 4.30 10.19
CA ILE A 90 -13.31 5.58 10.13
C ILE A 90 -11.95 5.42 10.79
N ALA A 91 -11.02 6.29 10.40
CA ALA A 91 -9.68 6.33 10.97
C ALA A 91 -9.57 7.53 11.90
N PHE A 92 -8.91 7.32 13.04
CA PHE A 92 -8.51 8.41 13.92
C PHE A 92 -7.01 8.62 13.78
N TYR A 93 -6.62 9.86 13.78
CA TYR A 93 -5.23 10.22 13.55
C TYR A 93 -4.79 11.24 14.59
N HIS A 94 -3.63 11.02 15.14
CA HIS A 94 -3.03 11.97 16.08
C HIS A 94 -1.55 12.13 15.72
N ASP A 95 -1.13 13.37 15.56
CA ASP A 95 0.23 13.68 15.15
C ASP A 95 0.87 14.55 16.24
N GLU A 96 1.96 14.05 16.81
CA GLU A 96 2.67 14.71 17.90
C GLU A 96 4.00 15.29 17.41
N HIS A 97 3.94 16.39 16.78
CA HIS A 97 5.16 17.12 16.38
C HIS A 97 5.54 18.19 17.37
#